data_8bfcbc6ea810bfcc0cff38b4e400f567
#
_entry.id   8bfcbc6ea810bfcc0cff38b4e400f567
#
_cell.length_a   1.000
_cell.length_b   1.000
_cell.length_c   1.000
_cell.angle_alpha   90.00
_cell.angle_beta   90.00
_cell.angle_gamma   90.00
#
_symmetry.space_group_name_H-M   'P 1'
#
loop_
_entity.id
_entity.type
_entity.pdbx_description
1 polymer ?
#
loop_
_entity_poly.entity_id
_entity_poly.type
_entity_poly.pdbx_seq_one_letter_code
_entity_poly.pdbx_strand_id
1 'polypeptide(L)'
;LKINQKPFLLIFLFCLALSIPAYSQYGSLENKDAIRLTRQAIDSVYNLNFPAADKLIRQLEDELGDYPGVLLLKAFYMSWKYRPIKKDQQAFVDFENLLSQSTSVCDSILSLNKNDPEATFFKLTAHAYLAQLYSDNGMNMKALGEAKEAYGYVKSGFDLVDQNPEFYFPCGIYNYYREKYPEENPFYKSFIWFFRSGDMAEGIEMLKKGSKEALFDNVECYTYLFHIYLRYENKPALALPYAEYLKKKYPRNLIYTSHYIENSIRMNQYTGLEPLIEKLRSSELNFYKYLGEIHAGYYAEIVEKNYQKAIDHYKMADKLGNMDNVRIAHFDSILFYGMGRTYKKMGFDELAHSSLKQSIKSAEYKAYRTPAEKLLHE
;
A
#
# COMPACT_ATOMS: atom_id res chain seq x y z
N LEU A 1 -33.72 12.76 -75.21
CA LEU A 1 -33.57 13.50 -73.90
C LEU A 1 -32.62 12.73 -72.97
N LYS A 2 -31.42 13.27 -72.83
CA LYS A 2 -30.41 12.76 -71.88
C LYS A 2 -30.71 13.37 -70.51
N ILE A 3 -31.03 12.53 -69.49
CA ILE A 3 -31.11 12.93 -68.07
C ILE A 3 -29.81 12.58 -67.44
N ASN A 4 -29.18 13.62 -66.91
CA ASN A 4 -27.86 13.65 -66.27
C ASN A 4 -27.97 13.03 -64.87
N GLN A 5 -27.41 11.86 -64.65
CA GLN A 5 -27.30 11.23 -63.33
C GLN A 5 -25.90 11.52 -62.76
N LYS A 6 -25.73 12.62 -62.06
CA LYS A 6 -24.65 12.83 -61.08
C LYS A 6 -25.05 14.02 -60.21
N PRO A 7 -25.54 13.79 -59.00
CA PRO A 7 -24.81 14.16 -57.81
C PRO A 7 -25.08 13.28 -56.55
N PHE A 8 -25.42 12.00 -56.69
CA PHE A 8 -25.71 11.17 -55.51
C PHE A 8 -24.47 10.45 -54.92
N LEU A 9 -23.36 10.44 -55.65
CA LEU A 9 -22.13 9.75 -55.18
C LEU A 9 -21.21 10.59 -54.30
N LEU A 10 -21.39 11.91 -54.21
CA LEU A 10 -20.57 12.81 -53.43
C LEU A 10 -21.04 12.96 -51.98
N ILE A 11 -22.29 12.68 -51.67
CA ILE A 11 -22.84 12.77 -50.30
C ILE A 11 -22.51 11.51 -49.50
N PHE A 12 -22.36 10.35 -50.13
CA PHE A 12 -22.02 9.10 -49.45
C PHE A 12 -20.51 9.01 -49.05
N LEU A 13 -19.65 9.73 -49.76
CA LEU A 13 -18.21 9.83 -49.40
C LEU A 13 -17.90 10.85 -48.28
N PHE A 14 -18.82 11.77 -48.02
CA PHE A 14 -18.65 12.74 -46.91
C PHE A 14 -19.12 12.20 -45.56
N CYS A 15 -19.99 11.18 -45.54
CA CYS A 15 -20.40 10.51 -44.28
C CYS A 15 -19.42 9.41 -43.80
N LEU A 16 -18.51 8.96 -44.68
CA LEU A 16 -17.46 7.98 -44.30
C LEU A 16 -16.19 8.61 -43.73
N ALA A 17 -16.07 9.93 -43.79
CA ALA A 17 -14.92 10.64 -43.26
C ALA A 17 -15.11 11.15 -41.82
N LEU A 18 -16.26 10.88 -41.15
CA LEU A 18 -16.56 11.29 -39.79
C LEU A 18 -16.58 10.13 -38.79
N SER A 19 -16.21 8.94 -39.19
CA SER A 19 -15.87 7.86 -38.27
C SER A 19 -14.34 7.86 -38.00
N ILE A 20 -13.80 8.99 -37.57
CA ILE A 20 -12.56 8.98 -36.82
C ILE A 20 -12.91 8.27 -35.51
N PRO A 21 -12.27 7.14 -35.19
CA PRO A 21 -12.56 6.47 -33.93
C PRO A 21 -12.30 7.47 -32.82
N ALA A 22 -13.28 7.61 -31.92
CA ALA A 22 -13.21 8.42 -30.73
C ALA A 22 -12.11 7.93 -29.73
N TYR A 23 -11.11 7.22 -30.22
CA TYR A 23 -9.96 6.70 -29.50
C TYR A 23 -8.98 7.79 -29.07
N SER A 24 -9.11 9.03 -29.55
CA SER A 24 -8.17 10.10 -29.24
C SER A 24 -8.67 11.06 -28.14
N GLN A 25 -9.81 10.79 -27.51
CA GLN A 25 -10.38 11.71 -26.53
C GLN A 25 -9.83 11.50 -25.11
N TYR A 26 -9.22 10.36 -24.84
CA TYR A 26 -8.57 10.06 -23.58
C TYR A 26 -7.07 9.87 -23.86
N GLY A 27 -6.24 10.79 -23.38
CA GLY A 27 -4.78 10.69 -23.53
C GLY A 27 -4.30 9.36 -22.94
N SER A 28 -3.48 8.62 -23.68
CA SER A 28 -2.87 7.41 -23.15
C SER A 28 -1.52 7.72 -22.49
N LEU A 29 -1.12 6.95 -21.48
CA LEU A 29 0.23 7.02 -20.88
C LEU A 29 1.31 6.45 -21.82
N GLU A 30 1.09 6.44 -23.13
CA GLU A 30 2.13 6.13 -24.13
C GLU A 30 3.11 7.31 -24.31
N ASN A 31 2.69 8.51 -23.94
CA ASN A 31 3.55 9.70 -23.99
C ASN A 31 4.65 9.62 -22.91
N LYS A 32 5.91 9.64 -23.33
CA LYS A 32 7.08 9.57 -22.44
C LYS A 32 7.11 10.70 -21.41
N ASP A 33 6.63 11.90 -21.74
CA ASP A 33 6.57 13.02 -20.81
C ASP A 33 5.47 12.79 -19.76
N ALA A 34 4.30 12.30 -20.12
CA ALA A 34 3.24 11.95 -19.19
C ALA A 34 3.69 10.83 -18.24
N ILE A 35 4.36 9.78 -18.74
CA ILE A 35 4.96 8.73 -17.91
C ILE A 35 5.96 9.32 -16.90
N ARG A 36 6.85 10.20 -17.36
CA ARG A 36 7.86 10.84 -16.51
C ARG A 36 7.21 11.70 -15.43
N LEU A 37 6.23 12.52 -15.79
CA LEU A 37 5.48 13.38 -14.84
C LEU A 37 4.70 12.52 -13.82
N THR A 38 4.03 11.47 -14.26
CA THR A 38 3.31 10.52 -13.39
C THR A 38 4.27 9.89 -12.36
N ARG A 39 5.42 9.39 -12.81
CA ARG A 39 6.43 8.82 -11.91
C ARG A 39 6.93 9.84 -10.89
N GLN A 40 7.22 11.07 -11.32
CA GLN A 40 7.65 12.14 -10.42
C GLN A 40 6.56 12.54 -9.42
N ALA A 41 5.29 12.56 -9.83
CA ALA A 41 4.16 12.84 -8.96
C ALA A 41 4.01 11.75 -7.88
N ILE A 42 4.05 10.47 -8.29
CA ILE A 42 4.01 9.31 -7.38
C ILE A 42 5.19 9.37 -6.39
N ASP A 43 6.41 9.57 -6.87
CA ASP A 43 7.60 9.68 -6.02
C ASP A 43 7.49 10.86 -5.04
N SER A 44 6.88 11.97 -5.46
CA SER A 44 6.64 13.14 -4.61
C SER A 44 5.62 12.83 -3.49
N VAL A 45 4.56 12.08 -3.80
CA VAL A 45 3.57 11.64 -2.81
C VAL A 45 4.23 10.71 -1.78
N TYR A 46 4.93 9.67 -2.22
CA TYR A 46 5.61 8.74 -1.29
C TYR A 46 6.68 9.43 -0.45
N ASN A 47 7.32 10.48 -0.97
CA ASN A 47 8.27 11.28 -0.22
C ASN A 47 7.61 12.39 0.62
N LEU A 48 6.29 12.42 0.74
CA LEU A 48 5.49 13.42 1.48
C LEU A 48 5.77 14.86 1.02
N ASN A 49 6.13 15.05 -0.26
CA ASN A 49 6.31 16.36 -0.86
C ASN A 49 5.04 16.78 -1.61
N PHE A 50 3.98 17.04 -0.83
CA PHE A 50 2.64 17.34 -1.36
C PHE A 50 2.59 18.58 -2.27
N PRO A 51 3.33 19.68 -2.02
CA PRO A 51 3.34 20.81 -2.96
C PRO A 51 3.90 20.45 -4.33
N ALA A 52 4.97 19.63 -4.39
CA ALA A 52 5.53 19.18 -5.65
C ALA A 52 4.59 18.20 -6.36
N ALA A 53 3.98 17.27 -5.62
CA ALA A 53 2.99 16.34 -6.16
C ALA A 53 1.80 17.08 -6.78
N ASP A 54 1.21 18.04 -6.07
CA ASP A 54 0.08 18.85 -6.55
C ASP A 54 0.39 19.55 -7.87
N LYS A 55 1.58 20.20 -7.96
CA LYS A 55 2.02 20.86 -9.19
C LYS A 55 2.11 19.89 -10.39
N LEU A 56 2.70 18.70 -10.17
CA LEU A 56 2.88 17.70 -11.22
C LEU A 56 1.53 17.08 -11.65
N ILE A 57 0.64 16.85 -10.70
CA ILE A 57 -0.71 16.33 -10.97
C ILE A 57 -1.52 17.34 -11.79
N ARG A 58 -1.45 18.64 -11.48
CA ARG A 58 -2.11 19.68 -12.29
C ARG A 58 -1.56 19.73 -13.72
N GLN A 59 -0.26 19.60 -13.91
CA GLN A 59 0.34 19.53 -15.25
C GLN A 59 -0.20 18.32 -16.05
N LEU A 60 -0.35 17.17 -15.38
CA LEU A 60 -0.96 15.99 -16.00
C LEU A 60 -2.45 16.19 -16.32
N GLU A 61 -3.19 16.86 -15.43
CA GLU A 61 -4.60 17.21 -15.63
C GLU A 61 -4.78 18.18 -16.83
N ASP A 62 -3.91 19.19 -16.95
CA ASP A 62 -3.92 20.12 -18.08
C ASP A 62 -3.60 19.42 -19.42
N GLU A 63 -2.74 18.39 -19.41
CA GLU A 63 -2.32 17.65 -20.61
C GLU A 63 -3.29 16.53 -20.99
N LEU A 64 -3.82 15.78 -20.01
CA LEU A 64 -4.57 14.54 -20.22
C LEU A 64 -6.07 14.64 -19.82
N GLY A 65 -6.50 15.76 -19.22
CA GLY A 65 -7.88 15.97 -18.79
C GLY A 65 -8.34 14.91 -17.77
N ASP A 66 -9.54 14.41 -17.97
CA ASP A 66 -10.19 13.39 -17.11
C ASP A 66 -9.70 11.96 -17.40
N TYR A 67 -8.47 11.80 -17.87
CA TYR A 67 -7.89 10.47 -18.04
C TYR A 67 -7.93 9.66 -16.73
N PRO A 68 -8.38 8.38 -16.73
CA PRO A 68 -8.60 7.63 -15.49
C PRO A 68 -7.38 7.55 -14.57
N GLY A 69 -6.17 7.44 -15.15
CA GLY A 69 -4.94 7.42 -14.39
C GLY A 69 -4.64 8.73 -13.65
N VAL A 70 -5.05 9.88 -14.20
CA VAL A 70 -4.91 11.19 -13.52
C VAL A 70 -5.89 11.27 -12.34
N LEU A 71 -7.13 10.83 -12.53
CA LEU A 71 -8.13 10.80 -11.46
C LEU A 71 -7.68 9.89 -10.30
N LEU A 72 -7.14 8.72 -10.62
CA LEU A 72 -6.56 7.81 -9.63
C LEU A 72 -5.33 8.38 -8.94
N LEU A 73 -4.47 9.08 -9.67
CA LEU A 73 -3.31 9.75 -9.08
C LEU A 73 -3.72 10.88 -8.12
N LYS A 74 -4.80 11.62 -8.44
CA LYS A 74 -5.42 12.59 -7.51
C LYS A 74 -5.96 11.89 -6.26
N ALA A 75 -6.65 10.77 -6.42
CA ALA A 75 -7.14 9.96 -5.30
C ALA A 75 -5.97 9.42 -4.45
N PHE A 76 -4.93 8.90 -5.08
CA PHE A 76 -3.71 8.46 -4.41
C PHE A 76 -3.06 9.59 -3.60
N TYR A 77 -2.89 10.78 -4.20
CA TYR A 77 -2.39 11.96 -3.48
C TYR A 77 -3.26 12.30 -2.26
N MET A 78 -4.59 12.28 -2.41
CA MET A 78 -5.51 12.55 -1.30
C MET A 78 -5.40 11.50 -0.18
N SER A 79 -5.25 10.22 -0.53
CA SER A 79 -5.12 9.13 0.42
C SER A 79 -3.89 9.27 1.32
N TRP A 80 -2.83 9.90 0.84
CA TRP A 80 -1.63 10.19 1.62
C TRP A 80 -1.70 11.50 2.40
N LYS A 81 -2.26 12.54 1.78
CA LYS A 81 -2.33 13.88 2.37
C LYS A 81 -3.31 13.99 3.53
N TYR A 82 -4.47 13.32 3.43
CA TYR A 82 -5.58 13.42 4.38
C TYR A 82 -5.77 12.17 5.24
N ARG A 83 -4.73 11.35 5.35
CA ARG A 83 -4.77 10.07 6.08
C ARG A 83 -4.92 10.27 7.59
N PRO A 84 -5.88 9.57 8.24
CA PRO A 84 -6.96 8.77 7.66
C PRO A 84 -8.12 9.62 7.13
N ILE A 85 -8.66 9.27 5.97
CA ILE A 85 -9.85 9.95 5.40
C ILE A 85 -11.09 9.45 6.16
N LYS A 86 -11.77 10.36 6.88
CA LYS A 86 -12.95 10.04 7.68
C LYS A 86 -14.25 10.43 6.97
N LYS A 87 -15.31 9.62 7.17
CA LYS A 87 -16.63 9.75 6.50
C LYS A 87 -17.36 11.08 6.73
N ASP A 88 -16.98 11.83 7.75
CA ASP A 88 -17.53 13.14 8.11
C ASP A 88 -16.73 14.32 7.51
N GLN A 89 -15.72 14.04 6.70
CA GLN A 89 -14.86 15.04 6.07
C GLN A 89 -15.22 15.23 4.60
N GLN A 90 -15.03 16.44 4.08
CA GLN A 90 -15.18 16.73 2.65
C GLN A 90 -14.23 15.84 1.79
N ALA A 91 -13.04 15.58 2.29
CA ALA A 91 -12.07 14.71 1.62
C ALA A 91 -12.61 13.29 1.32
N PHE A 92 -13.56 12.79 2.14
CA PHE A 92 -14.20 11.49 1.87
C PHE A 92 -15.07 11.56 0.61
N VAL A 93 -15.90 12.59 0.51
CA VAL A 93 -16.79 12.80 -0.64
C VAL A 93 -15.97 13.06 -1.91
N ASP A 94 -14.92 13.88 -1.81
CA ASP A 94 -14.06 14.21 -2.95
C ASP A 94 -13.33 12.96 -3.45
N PHE A 95 -12.88 12.10 -2.53
CA PHE A 95 -12.23 10.84 -2.86
C PHE A 95 -13.18 9.85 -3.54
N GLU A 96 -14.40 9.65 -3.00
CA GLU A 96 -15.44 8.84 -3.65
C GLU A 96 -15.74 9.34 -5.06
N ASN A 97 -15.88 10.66 -5.24
CA ASN A 97 -16.19 11.28 -6.53
C ASN A 97 -15.08 11.03 -7.56
N LEU A 98 -13.80 11.19 -7.20
CA LEU A 98 -12.67 10.93 -8.10
C LEU A 98 -12.65 9.47 -8.58
N LEU A 99 -12.87 8.53 -7.67
CA LEU A 99 -12.89 7.12 -8.00
C LEU A 99 -14.11 6.74 -8.86
N SER A 100 -15.28 7.34 -8.56
CA SER A 100 -16.49 7.16 -9.35
C SER A 100 -16.35 7.72 -10.77
N GLN A 101 -15.73 8.89 -10.93
CA GLN A 101 -15.41 9.46 -12.25
C GLN A 101 -14.44 8.55 -13.01
N SER A 102 -13.36 8.09 -12.36
CA SER A 102 -12.41 7.16 -12.98
C SER A 102 -13.10 5.89 -13.48
N THR A 103 -13.96 5.26 -12.65
CA THR A 103 -14.69 4.06 -13.07
C THR A 103 -15.64 4.33 -14.24
N SER A 104 -16.34 5.47 -14.27
CA SER A 104 -17.25 5.85 -15.36
C SER A 104 -16.52 6.03 -16.69
N VAL A 105 -15.35 6.66 -16.68
CA VAL A 105 -14.52 6.78 -17.89
C VAL A 105 -14.01 5.40 -18.35
N CYS A 106 -13.56 4.56 -17.42
CA CYS A 106 -13.16 3.19 -17.72
C CYS A 106 -14.32 2.36 -18.31
N ASP A 107 -15.56 2.54 -17.82
CA ASP A 107 -16.74 1.86 -18.38
C ASP A 107 -16.96 2.24 -19.85
N SER A 108 -16.77 3.51 -20.19
CA SER A 108 -16.87 3.98 -21.57
C SER A 108 -15.79 3.32 -22.45
N ILE A 109 -14.56 3.22 -21.99
CA ILE A 109 -13.45 2.56 -22.70
C ILE A 109 -13.76 1.06 -22.87
N LEU A 110 -14.15 0.37 -21.79
CA LEU A 110 -14.44 -1.06 -21.80
C LEU A 110 -15.68 -1.42 -22.61
N SER A 111 -16.61 -0.48 -22.82
CA SER A 111 -17.75 -0.69 -23.73
C SER A 111 -17.32 -0.84 -25.19
N LEU A 112 -16.20 -0.20 -25.56
CA LEU A 112 -15.60 -0.24 -26.90
C LEU A 112 -14.58 -1.38 -27.04
N ASN A 113 -13.77 -1.60 -25.99
CA ASN A 113 -12.77 -2.67 -25.91
C ASN A 113 -12.85 -3.37 -24.56
N LYS A 114 -13.58 -4.48 -24.49
CA LYS A 114 -13.83 -5.21 -23.23
C LYS A 114 -12.57 -5.72 -22.52
N ASN A 115 -11.48 -5.87 -23.24
CA ASN A 115 -10.20 -6.38 -22.74
C ASN A 115 -9.12 -5.29 -22.71
N ASP A 116 -9.51 -4.02 -22.64
CA ASP A 116 -8.55 -2.94 -22.49
C ASP A 116 -7.75 -3.10 -21.18
N PRO A 117 -6.42 -3.32 -21.25
CA PRO A 117 -5.64 -3.65 -20.07
C PRO A 117 -5.53 -2.46 -19.11
N GLU A 118 -5.48 -1.25 -19.63
CA GLU A 118 -5.29 -0.04 -18.85
C GLU A 118 -6.57 0.33 -18.09
N ALA A 119 -7.71 0.37 -18.78
CA ALA A 119 -9.02 0.61 -18.18
C ALA A 119 -9.38 -0.48 -17.15
N THR A 120 -9.03 -1.75 -17.43
CA THR A 120 -9.22 -2.86 -16.48
C THR A 120 -8.40 -2.67 -15.21
N PHE A 121 -7.15 -2.26 -15.33
CA PHE A 121 -6.29 -1.95 -14.17
C PHE A 121 -6.82 -0.77 -13.37
N PHE A 122 -7.22 0.31 -14.01
CA PHE A 122 -7.76 1.48 -13.31
C PHE A 122 -9.07 1.18 -12.59
N LYS A 123 -9.96 0.37 -13.16
CA LYS A 123 -11.16 -0.09 -12.45
C LYS A 123 -10.82 -0.93 -11.23
N LEU A 124 -9.90 -1.88 -11.37
CA LEU A 124 -9.40 -2.68 -10.25
C LEU A 124 -8.93 -1.76 -9.11
N THR A 125 -8.08 -0.80 -9.43
CA THR A 125 -7.48 0.12 -8.44
C THR A 125 -8.55 1.00 -7.79
N ALA A 126 -9.51 1.52 -8.55
CA ALA A 126 -10.60 2.33 -8.01
C ALA A 126 -11.47 1.54 -7.02
N HIS A 127 -11.87 0.32 -7.38
CA HIS A 127 -12.65 -0.55 -6.48
C HIS A 127 -11.83 -0.96 -5.24
N ALA A 128 -10.53 -1.22 -5.37
CA ALA A 128 -9.67 -1.52 -4.22
C ALA A 128 -9.57 -0.33 -3.25
N TYR A 129 -9.43 0.89 -3.75
CA TYR A 129 -9.42 2.10 -2.93
C TYR A 129 -10.77 2.36 -2.24
N LEU A 130 -11.89 2.15 -2.94
CA LEU A 130 -13.23 2.27 -2.33
C LEU A 130 -13.43 1.21 -1.24
N ALA A 131 -13.01 -0.03 -1.48
CA ALA A 131 -13.07 -1.09 -0.48
C ALA A 131 -12.28 -0.72 0.78
N GLN A 132 -11.08 -0.18 0.62
CA GLN A 132 -10.25 0.29 1.74
C GLN A 132 -10.91 1.46 2.46
N LEU A 133 -11.35 2.49 1.74
CA LEU A 133 -12.02 3.67 2.31
C LEU A 133 -13.23 3.28 3.16
N TYR A 134 -14.08 2.39 2.63
CA TYR A 134 -15.28 1.93 3.34
C TYR A 134 -14.93 1.06 4.55
N SER A 135 -13.93 0.20 4.43
CA SER A 135 -13.43 -0.63 5.54
C SER A 135 -12.90 0.23 6.69
N ASP A 136 -12.06 1.23 6.39
CA ASP A 136 -11.48 2.15 7.37
C ASP A 136 -12.52 3.02 8.09
N ASN A 137 -13.71 3.14 7.50
CA ASN A 137 -14.85 3.88 8.05
C ASN A 137 -15.97 2.96 8.62
N GLY A 138 -15.73 1.66 8.75
CA GLY A 138 -16.67 0.68 9.32
C GLY A 138 -17.89 0.38 8.43
N MET A 139 -17.82 0.74 7.14
CA MET A 139 -18.89 0.54 6.16
C MET A 139 -18.77 -0.85 5.50
N ASN A 140 -18.76 -1.90 6.31
CA ASN A 140 -18.34 -3.26 5.94
C ASN A 140 -19.07 -3.85 4.74
N MET A 141 -20.38 -3.58 4.57
CA MET A 141 -21.15 -4.11 3.44
C MET A 141 -20.76 -3.45 2.12
N LYS A 142 -20.50 -2.12 2.14
CA LYS A 142 -19.97 -1.42 0.96
C LYS A 142 -18.56 -1.92 0.64
N ALA A 143 -17.69 -2.01 1.66
CA ALA A 143 -16.33 -2.54 1.49
C ALA A 143 -16.31 -3.92 0.84
N LEU A 144 -17.20 -4.83 1.28
CA LEU A 144 -17.31 -6.17 0.70
C LEU A 144 -17.79 -6.14 -0.77
N GLY A 145 -18.73 -5.24 -1.10
CA GLY A 145 -19.19 -5.04 -2.47
C GLY A 145 -18.04 -4.64 -3.39
N GLU A 146 -17.31 -3.60 -3.01
CA GLU A 146 -16.15 -3.10 -3.78
C GLU A 146 -15.02 -4.13 -3.87
N ALA A 147 -14.73 -4.85 -2.79
CA ALA A 147 -13.72 -5.92 -2.80
C ALA A 147 -14.09 -7.06 -3.76
N LYS A 148 -15.39 -7.39 -3.90
CA LYS A 148 -15.86 -8.37 -4.87
C LYS A 148 -15.65 -7.91 -6.30
N GLU A 149 -15.96 -6.64 -6.62
CA GLU A 149 -15.69 -6.05 -7.93
C GLU A 149 -14.19 -6.05 -8.23
N ALA A 150 -13.35 -5.57 -7.29
CA ALA A 150 -11.90 -5.59 -7.43
C ALA A 150 -11.38 -7.01 -7.72
N TYR A 151 -11.87 -8.03 -7.02
CA TYR A 151 -11.50 -9.43 -7.27
C TYR A 151 -11.88 -9.90 -8.69
N GLY A 152 -13.00 -9.44 -9.22
CA GLY A 152 -13.37 -9.68 -10.62
C GLY A 152 -12.28 -9.23 -11.58
N TYR A 153 -11.78 -8.00 -11.40
CA TYR A 153 -10.68 -7.43 -12.20
C TYR A 153 -9.32 -8.06 -11.92
N VAL A 154 -9.02 -8.51 -10.69
CA VAL A 154 -7.80 -9.31 -10.42
C VAL A 154 -7.79 -10.57 -11.27
N LYS A 155 -8.93 -11.27 -11.41
CA LYS A 155 -9.01 -12.47 -12.25
C LYS A 155 -8.70 -12.16 -13.71
N SER A 156 -9.25 -11.07 -14.25
CA SER A 156 -8.94 -10.63 -15.62
C SER A 156 -7.47 -10.21 -15.75
N GLY A 157 -6.89 -9.64 -14.69
CA GLY A 157 -5.49 -9.20 -14.65
C GLY A 157 -4.48 -10.32 -14.88
N PHE A 158 -4.78 -11.55 -14.47
CA PHE A 158 -3.93 -12.71 -14.77
C PHE A 158 -3.77 -12.98 -16.26
N ASP A 159 -4.81 -12.68 -17.05
CA ASP A 159 -4.78 -12.85 -18.51
C ASP A 159 -4.17 -11.62 -19.22
N LEU A 160 -4.03 -10.49 -18.52
CA LEU A 160 -3.57 -9.22 -19.06
C LEU A 160 -2.16 -8.83 -18.56
N VAL A 161 -1.55 -9.60 -17.67
CA VAL A 161 -0.27 -9.27 -17.02
C VAL A 161 0.88 -9.07 -18.01
N ASP A 162 0.89 -9.80 -19.11
CA ASP A 162 1.91 -9.65 -20.16
C ASP A 162 1.69 -8.41 -21.04
N GLN A 163 0.48 -7.81 -20.99
CA GLN A 163 0.13 -6.62 -21.75
C GLN A 163 0.26 -5.34 -20.93
N ASN A 164 0.10 -5.44 -19.59
CA ASN A 164 0.20 -4.29 -18.70
C ASN A 164 0.91 -4.70 -17.37
N PRO A 165 2.14 -4.22 -17.15
CA PRO A 165 2.95 -4.54 -15.97
C PRO A 165 2.32 -4.14 -14.63
N GLU A 166 1.32 -3.25 -14.62
CA GLU A 166 0.62 -2.86 -13.40
C GLU A 166 -0.09 -4.04 -12.74
N PHE A 167 -0.48 -5.06 -13.50
CA PHE A 167 -1.08 -6.28 -12.94
C PHE A 167 -0.11 -7.16 -12.14
N TYR A 168 1.21 -6.94 -12.24
CA TYR A 168 2.16 -7.68 -11.40
C TYR A 168 1.92 -7.47 -9.91
N PHE A 169 1.51 -6.27 -9.49
CA PHE A 169 1.23 -6.02 -8.09
C PHE A 169 -0.05 -6.73 -7.60
N PRO A 170 -1.25 -6.45 -8.12
CA PRO A 170 -2.49 -7.06 -7.62
C PRO A 170 -2.53 -8.58 -7.82
N CYS A 171 -2.00 -9.12 -8.92
CA CYS A 171 -1.90 -10.56 -9.12
C CYS A 171 -0.86 -11.20 -8.19
N GLY A 172 0.27 -10.51 -7.98
CA GLY A 172 1.33 -10.97 -7.09
C GLY A 172 0.90 -11.06 -5.64
N ILE A 173 0.25 -10.01 -5.11
CA ILE A 173 -0.30 -10.04 -3.74
C ILE A 173 -1.40 -11.08 -3.60
N TYR A 174 -2.27 -11.22 -4.61
CA TYR A 174 -3.30 -12.27 -4.60
C TYR A 174 -2.67 -13.67 -4.53
N ASN A 175 -1.75 -14.01 -5.43
CA ASN A 175 -1.07 -15.30 -5.46
C ASN A 175 -0.41 -15.63 -4.11
N TYR A 176 0.25 -14.65 -3.49
CA TYR A 176 0.91 -14.87 -2.21
C TYR A 176 -0.08 -15.01 -1.05
N TYR A 177 -0.96 -14.03 -0.85
CA TYR A 177 -1.83 -13.98 0.34
C TYR A 177 -2.97 -14.99 0.30
N ARG A 178 -3.42 -15.40 -0.87
CA ARG A 178 -4.42 -16.45 -1.02
C ARG A 178 -3.99 -17.76 -0.36
N GLU A 179 -2.70 -18.09 -0.41
CA GLU A 179 -2.13 -19.28 0.24
C GLU A 179 -1.66 -18.98 1.67
N LYS A 180 -1.00 -17.84 1.86
CA LYS A 180 -0.39 -17.49 3.16
C LYS A 180 -1.42 -17.14 4.24
N TYR A 181 -2.48 -16.44 3.90
CA TYR A 181 -3.44 -15.94 4.89
C TYR A 181 -4.15 -17.05 5.68
N PRO A 182 -4.58 -18.16 5.07
CA PRO A 182 -5.17 -19.30 5.81
C PRO A 182 -4.16 -20.07 6.69
N GLU A 183 -2.85 -19.97 6.40
CA GLU A 183 -1.82 -20.51 7.29
C GLU A 183 -1.73 -19.71 8.60
N GLU A 184 -1.82 -18.38 8.49
CA GLU A 184 -1.82 -17.47 9.63
C GLU A 184 -3.16 -17.47 10.38
N ASN A 185 -4.28 -17.64 9.66
CA ASN A 185 -5.65 -17.54 10.14
C ASN A 185 -6.49 -18.76 9.69
N PRO A 186 -6.42 -19.91 10.39
CA PRO A 186 -7.04 -21.18 9.96
C PRO A 186 -8.57 -21.12 9.71
N PHE A 187 -9.27 -20.14 10.28
CA PHE A 187 -10.71 -19.93 10.06
C PHE A 187 -11.04 -19.77 8.55
N TYR A 188 -10.17 -19.14 7.79
CA TYR A 188 -10.38 -18.89 6.35
C TYR A 188 -10.22 -20.12 5.47
N LYS A 189 -9.65 -21.24 5.99
CA LYS A 189 -9.49 -22.49 5.23
C LYS A 189 -10.82 -23.04 4.67
N SER A 190 -11.92 -22.80 5.40
CA SER A 190 -13.24 -23.26 5.00
C SER A 190 -13.85 -22.51 3.81
N PHE A 191 -13.32 -21.34 3.47
CA PHE A 191 -13.88 -20.46 2.42
C PHE A 191 -12.99 -20.36 1.19
N ILE A 192 -11.74 -20.79 1.31
CA ILE A 192 -10.70 -20.53 0.30
C ILE A 192 -10.96 -21.23 -1.05
N TRP A 193 -11.71 -22.32 -1.05
CA TRP A 193 -12.01 -23.09 -2.24
C TRP A 193 -12.91 -22.36 -3.26
N PHE A 194 -13.59 -21.29 -2.85
CA PHE A 194 -14.37 -20.43 -3.77
C PHE A 194 -13.49 -19.53 -4.64
N PHE A 195 -12.24 -19.34 -4.27
CA PHE A 195 -11.33 -18.43 -4.91
C PHE A 195 -10.34 -19.19 -5.78
N ARG A 196 -9.85 -18.55 -6.85
CA ARG A 196 -8.75 -19.08 -7.67
C ARG A 196 -7.61 -19.51 -6.75
N SER A 197 -6.97 -20.65 -7.02
CA SER A 197 -5.75 -21.05 -6.31
C SER A 197 -4.63 -20.04 -6.55
N GLY A 198 -3.81 -19.83 -5.54
CA GLY A 198 -2.61 -18.99 -5.62
C GLY A 198 -1.35 -19.84 -5.75
N ASP A 199 -0.23 -19.16 -5.93
CA ASP A 199 1.13 -19.69 -5.83
C ASP A 199 2.03 -18.63 -5.18
N MET A 200 2.52 -18.91 -3.98
CA MET A 200 3.33 -17.95 -3.22
C MET A 200 4.65 -17.62 -3.94
N ALA A 201 5.28 -18.60 -4.60
CA ALA A 201 6.54 -18.38 -5.31
C ALA A 201 6.32 -17.50 -6.55
N GLU A 202 5.29 -17.80 -7.35
CA GLU A 202 4.88 -16.98 -8.48
C GLU A 202 4.51 -15.56 -8.02
N GLY A 203 3.77 -15.42 -6.92
CA GLY A 203 3.39 -14.14 -6.35
C GLY A 203 4.60 -13.26 -6.01
N ILE A 204 5.63 -13.84 -5.39
CA ILE A 204 6.88 -13.14 -5.10
C ILE A 204 7.60 -12.73 -6.40
N GLU A 205 7.67 -13.58 -7.41
CA GLU A 205 8.30 -13.25 -8.70
C GLU A 205 7.53 -12.15 -9.45
N MET A 206 6.19 -12.17 -9.42
CA MET A 206 5.38 -11.09 -9.96
C MET A 206 5.69 -9.76 -9.26
N LEU A 207 5.73 -9.73 -7.92
CA LEU A 207 6.09 -8.52 -7.18
C LEU A 207 7.50 -8.03 -7.52
N LYS A 208 8.46 -8.92 -7.72
CA LYS A 208 9.82 -8.54 -8.16
C LYS A 208 9.84 -7.93 -9.56
N LYS A 209 9.00 -8.42 -10.48
CA LYS A 209 8.83 -7.81 -11.81
C LYS A 209 8.15 -6.45 -11.68
N GLY A 210 7.02 -6.36 -10.97
CA GLY A 210 6.30 -5.11 -10.75
C GLY A 210 7.16 -4.02 -10.12
N SER A 211 8.06 -4.38 -9.19
CA SER A 211 9.00 -3.41 -8.60
C SER A 211 9.94 -2.74 -9.60
N LYS A 212 10.13 -3.32 -10.80
CA LYS A 212 11.01 -2.80 -11.85
C LYS A 212 10.24 -2.19 -13.01
N GLU A 213 9.11 -2.76 -13.37
CA GLU A 213 8.38 -2.51 -14.62
C GLU A 213 7.14 -1.64 -14.43
N ALA A 214 6.42 -1.77 -13.28
CA ALA A 214 5.23 -0.99 -13.01
C ALA A 214 5.52 0.50 -12.85
N LEU A 215 4.57 1.35 -13.27
CA LEU A 215 4.61 2.80 -13.11
C LEU A 215 3.93 3.24 -11.81
N PHE A 216 2.68 2.76 -11.59
CA PHE A 216 1.86 3.15 -10.44
C PHE A 216 2.24 2.36 -9.19
N ASP A 217 2.37 1.04 -9.31
CA ASP A 217 2.47 0.12 -8.16
C ASP A 217 3.90 -0.35 -7.85
N ASN A 218 4.94 0.23 -8.49
CA ASN A 218 6.31 -0.23 -8.24
C ASN A 218 6.74 -0.06 -6.77
N VAL A 219 6.35 1.03 -6.12
CA VAL A 219 6.70 1.30 -4.71
C VAL A 219 5.95 0.36 -3.76
N GLU A 220 4.69 0.06 -4.08
CA GLU A 220 3.92 -0.94 -3.35
C GLU A 220 4.55 -2.33 -3.48
N CYS A 221 5.04 -2.70 -4.66
CA CYS A 221 5.80 -3.94 -4.83
C CYS A 221 7.02 -4.02 -3.89
N TYR A 222 7.82 -2.95 -3.79
CA TYR A 222 8.93 -2.89 -2.82
C TYR A 222 8.46 -3.04 -1.38
N THR A 223 7.38 -2.33 -1.02
CA THR A 223 6.81 -2.34 0.33
C THR A 223 6.28 -3.71 0.72
N TYR A 224 5.55 -4.38 -0.19
CA TYR A 224 5.01 -5.70 0.07
C TYR A 224 6.09 -6.80 0.06
N LEU A 225 7.11 -6.72 -0.79
CA LEU A 225 8.26 -7.62 -0.72
C LEU A 225 9.01 -7.51 0.61
N PHE A 226 9.17 -6.28 1.12
CA PHE A 226 9.70 -6.06 2.47
C PHE A 226 8.83 -6.74 3.54
N HIS A 227 7.50 -6.52 3.51
CA HIS A 227 6.59 -7.10 4.50
C HIS A 227 6.55 -8.63 4.40
N ILE A 228 6.50 -9.18 3.20
CA ILE A 228 6.50 -10.63 2.97
C ILE A 228 7.76 -11.24 3.58
N TYR A 229 8.93 -10.76 3.18
CA TYR A 229 10.17 -11.37 3.66
C TYR A 229 10.41 -11.17 5.15
N LEU A 230 10.14 -9.97 5.69
CA LEU A 230 10.40 -9.71 7.11
C LEU A 230 9.35 -10.33 8.02
N ARG A 231 8.07 -10.09 7.73
CA ARG A 231 6.98 -10.32 8.68
C ARG A 231 6.33 -11.69 8.54
N TYR A 232 6.13 -12.14 7.29
CA TYR A 232 5.51 -13.45 7.03
C TYR A 232 6.53 -14.58 6.94
N GLU A 233 7.63 -14.37 6.20
CA GLU A 233 8.64 -15.41 5.97
C GLU A 233 9.74 -15.41 7.03
N ASN A 234 9.83 -14.37 7.87
CA ASN A 234 10.88 -14.21 8.88
C ASN A 234 12.31 -14.32 8.30
N LYS A 235 12.51 -13.72 7.12
CA LYS A 235 13.77 -13.71 6.37
C LYS A 235 14.33 -12.30 6.25
N PRO A 236 14.82 -11.67 7.34
CA PRO A 236 15.22 -10.28 7.35
C PRO A 236 16.36 -9.94 6.38
N ALA A 237 17.24 -10.91 6.09
CA ALA A 237 18.31 -10.72 5.10
C ALA A 237 17.76 -10.53 3.67
N LEU A 238 16.64 -11.17 3.33
CA LEU A 238 15.96 -10.96 2.05
C LEU A 238 15.11 -9.71 2.02
N ALA A 239 14.65 -9.22 3.16
CA ALA A 239 13.88 -7.98 3.29
C ALA A 239 14.76 -6.72 3.20
N LEU A 240 16.04 -6.81 3.63
CA LEU A 240 16.95 -5.67 3.76
C LEU A 240 17.07 -4.82 2.48
N PRO A 241 17.29 -5.37 1.28
CA PRO A 241 17.44 -4.56 0.07
C PRO A 241 16.23 -3.67 -0.22
N TYR A 242 15.03 -4.15 0.09
CA TYR A 242 13.78 -3.40 -0.09
C TYR A 242 13.64 -2.26 0.92
N ALA A 243 13.96 -2.51 2.19
CA ALA A 243 13.97 -1.49 3.23
C ALA A 243 15.01 -0.39 2.94
N GLU A 244 16.21 -0.75 2.49
CA GLU A 244 17.27 0.19 2.11
C GLU A 244 16.86 1.05 0.92
N TYR A 245 16.29 0.44 -0.13
CA TYR A 245 15.79 1.16 -1.29
C TYR A 245 14.74 2.21 -0.90
N LEU A 246 13.70 1.81 -0.17
CA LEU A 246 12.60 2.69 0.23
C LEU A 246 13.10 3.85 1.12
N LYS A 247 13.93 3.56 2.13
CA LYS A 247 14.54 4.58 3.00
C LYS A 247 15.39 5.58 2.21
N LYS A 248 16.20 5.10 1.25
CA LYS A 248 17.07 5.93 0.42
C LYS A 248 16.28 6.80 -0.56
N LYS A 249 15.27 6.22 -1.20
CA LYS A 249 14.47 6.89 -2.23
C LYS A 249 13.50 7.90 -1.63
N TYR A 250 12.93 7.62 -0.47
CA TYR A 250 11.91 8.45 0.20
C TYR A 250 12.33 8.90 1.59
N PRO A 251 13.39 9.72 1.71
CA PRO A 251 14.00 10.05 3.02
C PRO A 251 13.13 10.92 3.92
N ARG A 252 12.08 11.58 3.39
CA ARG A 252 11.13 12.36 4.18
C ARG A 252 10.01 11.49 4.78
N ASN A 253 9.77 10.32 4.19
CA ASN A 253 8.78 9.38 4.71
C ASN A 253 9.42 8.47 5.76
N LEU A 254 9.28 8.86 7.02
CA LEU A 254 9.95 8.20 8.13
C LEU A 254 9.42 6.79 8.43
N ILE A 255 8.28 6.37 7.84
CA ILE A 255 7.84 4.96 7.95
C ILE A 255 8.89 4.01 7.34
N TYR A 256 9.50 4.39 6.22
CA TYR A 256 10.56 3.60 5.59
C TYR A 256 11.86 3.58 6.42
N THR A 257 12.12 4.67 7.17
CA THR A 257 13.21 4.67 8.17
C THR A 257 12.91 3.68 9.30
N SER A 258 11.67 3.66 9.81
CA SER A 258 11.22 2.69 10.82
C SER A 258 11.32 1.24 10.32
N HIS A 259 10.90 0.97 9.08
CA HIS A 259 11.02 -0.36 8.46
C HIS A 259 12.49 -0.83 8.37
N TYR A 260 13.41 0.09 8.01
CA TYR A 260 14.84 -0.24 7.99
C TYR A 260 15.39 -0.54 9.40
N ILE A 261 14.99 0.24 10.41
CA ILE A 261 15.39 0.00 11.81
C ILE A 261 14.84 -1.37 12.28
N GLU A 262 13.55 -1.65 12.04
CA GLU A 262 12.91 -2.92 12.37
C GLU A 262 13.68 -4.10 11.77
N ASN A 263 14.01 -4.00 10.48
CA ASN A 263 14.76 -5.04 9.78
C ASN A 263 16.18 -5.24 10.36
N SER A 264 16.88 -4.14 10.63
CA SER A 264 18.24 -4.16 11.20
C SER A 264 18.25 -4.79 12.60
N ILE A 265 17.26 -4.46 13.42
CA ILE A 265 17.05 -5.09 14.73
C ILE A 265 16.84 -6.60 14.59
N ARG A 266 16.03 -7.04 13.63
CA ARG A 266 15.78 -8.47 13.36
C ARG A 266 17.03 -9.21 12.87
N MET A 267 18.00 -8.49 12.30
CA MET A 267 19.32 -9.01 11.90
C MET A 267 20.38 -8.90 13.00
N ASN A 268 20.05 -8.36 14.17
CA ASN A 268 20.98 -8.01 15.23
C ASN A 268 22.07 -7.02 14.78
N GLN A 269 21.74 -6.13 13.84
CA GLN A 269 22.63 -5.09 13.31
C GLN A 269 22.22 -3.73 13.90
N TYR A 270 22.99 -3.24 14.88
CA TYR A 270 22.61 -2.06 15.65
C TYR A 270 23.44 -0.82 15.30
N THR A 271 24.55 -0.98 14.58
CA THR A 271 25.45 0.12 14.22
C THR A 271 24.73 1.15 13.34
N GLY A 272 24.80 2.43 13.74
CA GLY A 272 24.20 3.54 12.99
C GLY A 272 22.68 3.67 13.12
N LEU A 273 22.01 2.90 14.01
CA LEU A 273 20.57 3.04 14.24
C LEU A 273 20.21 4.24 15.10
N GLU A 274 21.07 4.62 16.05
CA GLU A 274 20.79 5.71 17.01
C GLU A 274 20.37 7.03 16.32
N PRO A 275 21.10 7.58 15.32
CA PRO A 275 20.67 8.78 14.62
C PRO A 275 19.34 8.62 13.87
N LEU A 276 19.04 7.41 13.38
CA LEU A 276 17.76 7.13 12.70
C LEU A 276 16.59 7.07 13.68
N ILE A 277 16.82 6.50 14.86
CA ILE A 277 15.85 6.47 15.96
C ILE A 277 15.57 7.90 16.43
N GLU A 278 16.62 8.71 16.62
CA GLU A 278 16.45 10.11 17.05
C GLU A 278 15.70 10.94 15.98
N LYS A 279 15.94 10.68 14.71
CA LYS A 279 15.18 11.31 13.61
C LYS A 279 13.68 11.01 13.69
N LEU A 280 13.27 9.82 14.09
CA LEU A 280 11.87 9.47 14.35
C LEU A 280 11.33 10.21 15.58
N ARG A 281 12.09 10.22 16.69
CA ARG A 281 11.70 10.82 17.96
C ARG A 281 11.56 12.35 17.89
N SER A 282 12.39 13.01 17.09
CA SER A 282 12.36 14.46 16.86
C SER A 282 11.31 14.93 15.85
N SER A 283 10.53 14.02 15.25
CA SER A 283 9.45 14.38 14.33
C SER A 283 8.37 15.20 15.02
N GLU A 284 7.70 16.10 14.27
CA GLU A 284 6.52 16.81 14.78
C GLU A 284 5.30 15.88 14.90
N LEU A 285 5.22 14.83 14.09
CA LEU A 285 4.10 13.90 14.06
C LEU A 285 4.22 12.85 15.18
N ASN A 286 3.22 12.75 16.03
CA ASN A 286 3.18 11.79 17.14
C ASN A 286 3.25 10.34 16.68
N PHE A 287 2.77 10.03 15.48
CA PHE A 287 2.93 8.72 14.86
C PHE A 287 4.41 8.32 14.75
N TYR A 288 5.28 9.20 14.23
CA TYR A 288 6.70 8.88 14.10
C TYR A 288 7.43 8.90 15.44
N LYS A 289 7.02 9.78 16.38
CA LYS A 289 7.52 9.73 17.77
C LYS A 289 7.21 8.39 18.43
N TYR A 290 5.97 7.90 18.26
CA TYR A 290 5.56 6.58 18.76
C TYR A 290 6.47 5.48 18.25
N LEU A 291 6.74 5.41 16.94
CA LEU A 291 7.67 4.45 16.35
C LEU A 291 9.11 4.64 16.89
N GLY A 292 9.55 5.88 16.99
CA GLY A 292 10.87 6.23 17.52
C GLY A 292 11.08 5.78 18.96
N GLU A 293 10.08 5.95 19.82
CA GLU A 293 10.14 5.51 21.21
C GLU A 293 10.14 3.98 21.34
N ILE A 294 9.41 3.25 20.49
CA ILE A 294 9.49 1.78 20.44
C ILE A 294 10.91 1.33 20.11
N HIS A 295 11.51 1.90 19.07
CA HIS A 295 12.87 1.54 18.64
C HIS A 295 13.94 1.98 19.66
N ALA A 296 13.75 3.15 20.31
CA ALA A 296 14.63 3.60 21.39
C ALA A 296 14.58 2.66 22.61
N GLY A 297 13.39 2.21 22.99
CA GLY A 297 13.22 1.21 24.03
C GLY A 297 13.99 -0.07 23.72
N TYR A 298 13.85 -0.57 22.47
CA TYR A 298 14.57 -1.76 22.04
C TYR A 298 16.10 -1.56 22.08
N TYR A 299 16.57 -0.41 21.59
CA TYR A 299 17.99 -0.07 21.58
C TYR A 299 18.55 0.02 23.01
N ALA A 300 17.85 0.70 23.91
CA ALA A 300 18.22 0.80 25.32
C ALA A 300 18.28 -0.58 26.01
N GLU A 301 17.31 -1.47 25.70
CA GLU A 301 17.28 -2.81 26.28
C GLU A 301 18.42 -3.70 25.78
N ILE A 302 18.64 -3.75 24.48
CA ILE A 302 19.50 -4.77 23.87
C ILE A 302 20.95 -4.29 23.74
N VAL A 303 21.16 -3.02 23.38
CA VAL A 303 22.49 -2.46 23.12
C VAL A 303 23.07 -1.83 24.36
N GLU A 304 22.35 -0.91 25.01
CA GLU A 304 22.81 -0.21 26.19
C GLU A 304 22.71 -1.05 27.49
N LYS A 305 21.87 -2.11 27.49
CA LYS A 305 21.53 -2.92 28.68
C LYS A 305 20.95 -2.09 29.83
N ASN A 306 20.35 -0.96 29.50
CA ASN A 306 19.68 -0.07 30.44
C ASN A 306 18.18 -0.34 30.46
N TYR A 307 17.78 -1.26 31.33
CA TYR A 307 16.39 -1.75 31.37
C TYR A 307 15.42 -0.65 31.87
N GLN A 308 15.85 0.22 32.82
CA GLN A 308 14.99 1.32 33.24
C GLN A 308 14.73 2.31 32.12
N LYS A 309 15.78 2.72 31.41
CA LYS A 309 15.66 3.60 30.22
C LYS A 309 14.78 2.97 29.15
N ALA A 310 14.90 1.66 28.94
CA ALA A 310 14.06 0.93 27.99
C ALA A 310 12.57 1.01 28.36
N ILE A 311 12.22 0.76 29.62
CA ILE A 311 10.84 0.87 30.12
C ILE A 311 10.29 2.29 29.98
N ASP A 312 11.12 3.31 30.26
CA ASP A 312 10.69 4.70 30.13
C ASP A 312 10.33 5.05 28.67
N HIS A 313 11.12 4.58 27.70
CA HIS A 313 10.82 4.72 26.27
C HIS A 313 9.55 3.96 25.88
N TYR A 314 9.40 2.70 26.29
CA TYR A 314 8.21 1.91 25.97
C TYR A 314 6.93 2.53 26.57
N LYS A 315 6.99 3.07 27.81
CA LYS A 315 5.86 3.79 28.43
C LYS A 315 5.53 5.07 27.67
N MET A 316 6.54 5.77 27.17
CA MET A 316 6.33 6.97 26.35
C MET A 316 5.65 6.58 25.02
N ALA A 317 6.09 5.50 24.37
CA ALA A 317 5.43 4.97 23.17
C ALA A 317 3.97 4.61 23.45
N ASP A 318 3.69 3.91 24.54
CA ASP A 318 2.32 3.54 24.94
C ASP A 318 1.43 4.79 25.14
N LYS A 319 1.96 5.80 25.81
CA LYS A 319 1.28 7.10 26.00
C LYS A 319 0.98 7.78 24.67
N LEU A 320 1.96 7.90 23.77
CA LEU A 320 1.79 8.53 22.45
C LEU A 320 0.77 7.78 21.58
N GLY A 321 0.80 6.45 21.61
CA GLY A 321 -0.17 5.60 20.90
C GLY A 321 -1.62 5.87 21.32
N ASN A 322 -1.84 6.16 22.61
CA ASN A 322 -3.17 6.46 23.15
C ASN A 322 -3.65 7.90 22.88
N MET A 323 -2.72 8.89 22.81
CA MET A 323 -3.10 10.30 22.68
C MET A 323 -3.83 10.62 21.38
N ASP A 324 -3.31 10.14 20.24
CA ASP A 324 -3.79 10.52 18.89
C ASP A 324 -4.36 9.33 18.13
N ASN A 325 -4.61 8.21 18.80
CA ASN A 325 -5.05 6.96 18.16
C ASN A 325 -4.15 6.55 16.99
N VAL A 326 -2.82 6.73 17.15
CA VAL A 326 -1.81 6.43 16.12
C VAL A 326 -1.33 4.98 16.15
N ARG A 327 -1.96 4.12 16.97
CA ARG A 327 -1.58 2.73 17.14
C ARG A 327 -1.70 1.95 15.84
N ILE A 328 -0.72 1.10 15.60
CA ILE A 328 -0.74 0.05 14.59
C ILE A 328 -0.47 -1.28 15.31
N ALA A 329 -1.35 -2.24 15.13
CA ALA A 329 -1.33 -3.52 15.84
C ALA A 329 0.05 -4.22 15.76
N HIS A 330 0.67 -4.21 14.60
CA HIS A 330 2.02 -4.74 14.42
C HIS A 330 3.06 -4.07 15.36
N PHE A 331 3.09 -2.73 15.41
CA PHE A 331 4.04 -2.01 16.27
C PHE A 331 3.68 -2.12 17.75
N ASP A 332 2.40 -2.21 18.09
CA ASP A 332 1.97 -2.53 19.46
C ASP A 332 2.49 -3.90 19.89
N SER A 333 2.49 -4.88 19.00
CA SER A 333 3.04 -6.20 19.35
C SER A 333 4.53 -6.14 19.69
N ILE A 334 5.31 -5.32 18.96
CA ILE A 334 6.73 -5.09 19.23
C ILE A 334 6.92 -4.34 20.56
N LEU A 335 6.14 -3.28 20.79
CA LEU A 335 6.13 -2.48 22.01
C LEU A 335 5.94 -3.37 23.24
N PHE A 336 4.83 -4.08 23.28
CA PHE A 336 4.47 -4.89 24.44
C PHE A 336 5.36 -6.12 24.62
N TYR A 337 5.90 -6.68 23.53
CA TYR A 337 6.93 -7.72 23.64
C TYR A 337 8.21 -7.19 24.29
N GLY A 338 8.67 -6.01 23.88
CA GLY A 338 9.83 -5.32 24.49
C GLY A 338 9.60 -5.05 25.98
N MET A 339 8.43 -4.49 26.33
CA MET A 339 8.06 -4.25 27.74
C MET A 339 8.06 -5.56 28.54
N GLY A 340 7.40 -6.60 28.04
CA GLY A 340 7.33 -7.88 28.73
C GLY A 340 8.68 -8.52 28.97
N ARG A 341 9.54 -8.52 27.95
CA ARG A 341 10.90 -9.04 28.03
C ARG A 341 11.77 -8.24 29.02
N THR A 342 11.62 -6.92 29.02
CA THR A 342 12.38 -6.03 29.91
C THR A 342 11.91 -6.17 31.35
N TYR A 343 10.60 -6.21 31.62
CA TYR A 343 10.06 -6.44 32.96
C TYR A 343 10.49 -7.78 33.53
N LYS A 344 10.50 -8.85 32.71
CA LYS A 344 11.01 -10.16 33.14
C LYS A 344 12.46 -10.11 33.59
N LYS A 345 13.33 -9.41 32.84
CA LYS A 345 14.74 -9.19 33.22
C LYS A 345 14.92 -8.37 34.50
N MET A 346 13.95 -7.52 34.82
CA MET A 346 13.95 -6.72 36.06
C MET A 346 13.31 -7.45 37.25
N GLY A 347 12.74 -8.64 37.04
CA GLY A 347 12.04 -9.41 38.09
C GLY A 347 10.62 -8.95 38.38
N PHE A 348 9.99 -8.21 37.47
CA PHE A 348 8.61 -7.76 37.59
C PHE A 348 7.63 -8.70 36.82
N ASP A 349 7.43 -9.91 37.35
CA ASP A 349 6.77 -10.99 36.63
C ASP A 349 5.31 -10.68 36.25
N GLU A 350 4.53 -10.03 37.12
CA GLU A 350 3.15 -9.65 36.83
C GLU A 350 3.05 -8.66 35.67
N LEU A 351 3.93 -7.66 35.64
CA LEU A 351 4.00 -6.67 34.55
C LEU A 351 4.49 -7.31 33.26
N ALA A 352 5.44 -8.23 33.35
CA ALA A 352 5.93 -9.01 32.22
C ALA A 352 4.79 -9.83 31.60
N HIS A 353 4.07 -10.58 32.40
CA HIS A 353 2.95 -11.42 31.97
C HIS A 353 1.81 -10.60 31.31
N SER A 354 1.43 -9.46 31.92
CA SER A 354 0.43 -8.55 31.36
C SER A 354 0.85 -8.00 29.99
N SER A 355 2.11 -7.53 29.88
CA SER A 355 2.66 -6.99 28.64
C SER A 355 2.73 -8.06 27.52
N LEU A 356 3.20 -9.26 27.85
CA LEU A 356 3.27 -10.36 26.88
C LEU A 356 1.89 -10.76 26.34
N LYS A 357 0.85 -10.80 27.19
CA LYS A 357 -0.53 -11.01 26.74
C LYS A 357 -1.00 -9.93 25.76
N GLN A 358 -0.68 -8.67 26.02
CA GLN A 358 -1.00 -7.58 25.11
C GLN A 358 -0.25 -7.72 23.79
N SER A 359 1.04 -8.09 23.82
CA SER A 359 1.82 -8.39 22.60
C SER A 359 1.17 -9.48 21.77
N ILE A 360 0.80 -10.61 22.37
CA ILE A 360 0.16 -11.73 21.68
C ILE A 360 -1.18 -11.31 21.05
N LYS A 361 -1.98 -10.52 21.78
CA LYS A 361 -3.28 -10.01 21.30
C LYS A 361 -3.12 -9.10 20.09
N SER A 362 -2.06 -8.26 20.05
CA SER A 362 -1.79 -7.31 18.96
C SER A 362 -1.03 -7.94 17.80
N ALA A 363 -0.44 -9.12 17.97
CA ALA A 363 0.43 -9.74 16.98
C ALA A 363 -0.36 -10.25 15.76
N GLU A 364 -0.16 -9.59 14.62
CA GLU A 364 -0.74 -9.95 13.33
C GLU A 364 0.03 -11.09 12.64
N TYR A 365 1.33 -11.26 12.97
CA TYR A 365 2.23 -12.20 12.32
C TYR A 365 2.78 -13.23 13.31
N LYS A 366 2.83 -14.50 12.93
CA LYS A 366 3.42 -15.57 13.75
C LYS A 366 4.87 -15.27 14.16
N ALA A 367 5.66 -14.66 13.28
CA ALA A 367 7.05 -14.30 13.54
C ALA A 367 7.22 -13.35 14.76
N TYR A 368 6.18 -12.65 15.16
CA TYR A 368 6.14 -11.75 16.33
C TYR A 368 5.34 -12.35 17.49
N ARG A 369 4.32 -13.14 17.21
CA ARG A 369 3.49 -13.81 18.21
C ARG A 369 4.25 -14.91 18.94
N THR A 370 4.87 -15.82 18.20
CA THR A 370 5.54 -17.00 18.76
C THR A 370 6.62 -16.69 19.81
N PRO A 371 7.50 -15.68 19.63
CA PRO A 371 8.45 -15.32 20.68
C PRO A 371 7.80 -14.83 21.98
N ALA A 372 6.68 -14.10 21.88
CA ALA A 372 5.94 -13.64 23.05
C ALA A 372 5.23 -14.79 23.77
N GLU A 373 4.63 -15.73 23.04
CA GLU A 373 4.02 -16.95 23.59
C GLU A 373 5.07 -17.80 24.33
N LYS A 374 6.23 -18.02 23.70
CA LYS A 374 7.31 -18.78 24.34
C LYS A 374 7.75 -18.14 25.66
N LEU A 375 8.00 -16.82 25.67
CA LEU A 375 8.46 -16.10 26.85
C LEU A 375 7.40 -16.03 27.95
N LEU A 376 6.10 -16.10 27.61
CA LEU A 376 4.99 -16.12 28.55
C LEU A 376 4.93 -17.42 29.36
N HIS A 377 5.40 -18.53 28.79
CA HIS A 377 5.39 -19.86 29.42
C HIS A 377 6.71 -20.24 30.10
N GLU A 378 7.77 -19.48 29.93
CA GLU A 378 9.03 -19.56 30.66
C GLU A 378 8.96 -18.86 32.02
#